data_b827d9ce0a0836b8f711bcd888a05b7a
#
_entry.id   b827d9ce0a0836b8f711bcd888a05b7a
#
_cell.length_a   1.000
_cell.length_b   1.000
_cell.length_c   1.000
_cell.angle_alpha   90.00
_cell.angle_beta   90.00
_cell.angle_gamma   90.00
#
_symmetry.space_group_name_H-M   'P 1'
#
loop_
_entity.id
_entity.type
_entity.pdbx_description
1 polymer ?
#
loop_
_entity_poly.entity_id
_entity_poly.type
_entity_poly.pdbx_seq_one_letter_code
_entity_poly.pdbx_strand_id
1 'polypeptide(L)'
;MFKAKSERADYVSKIVVEVDGMKFDGDETSQDRMARSVVALNDDNETVQWVLADNTIAQVTRVQLKQALRLAGEAQTAIWANPYL
;
A
#
# COMPACT_ATOMS: atom_id res chain seq x y z
N MET A 1 -4.06 -16.54 21.34
CA MET A 1 -3.35 -16.85 20.09
C MET A 1 -4.12 -16.40 18.86
N PHE A 2 -5.33 -16.83 18.70
CA PHE A 2 -6.14 -16.46 17.54
C PHE A 2 -6.43 -14.97 17.46
N LYS A 3 -6.66 -14.34 18.61
CA LYS A 3 -6.92 -12.90 18.68
C LYS A 3 -5.74 -12.07 18.18
N ALA A 4 -4.51 -12.46 18.54
CA ALA A 4 -3.33 -11.73 18.10
C ALA A 4 -3.20 -11.75 16.58
N LYS A 5 -3.49 -12.86 15.94
CA LYS A 5 -3.44 -12.99 14.48
C LYS A 5 -4.51 -12.16 13.80
N SER A 6 -5.73 -12.17 14.36
CA SER A 6 -6.83 -11.34 13.85
C SER A 6 -6.52 -9.85 14.00
N GLU A 7 -5.93 -9.45 15.12
CA GLU A 7 -5.54 -8.07 15.36
C GLU A 7 -4.51 -7.60 14.35
N ARG A 8 -3.52 -8.44 14.02
CA ARG A 8 -2.54 -8.11 12.99
C ARG A 8 -3.19 -7.89 11.63
N ALA A 9 -4.12 -8.75 11.25
CA ALA A 9 -4.87 -8.59 10.01
C ALA A 9 -5.66 -7.29 9.99
N ASP A 10 -6.28 -6.92 11.11
CA ASP A 10 -7.01 -5.66 11.23
C ASP A 10 -6.09 -4.46 11.06
N TYR A 11 -4.90 -4.48 11.67
CA TYR A 11 -3.92 -3.40 11.50
C TYR A 11 -3.44 -3.30 10.05
N VAL A 12 -3.18 -4.43 9.40
CA VAL A 12 -2.77 -4.45 8.00
C VAL A 12 -3.87 -3.86 7.12
N SER A 13 -5.13 -4.17 7.39
CA SER A 13 -6.25 -3.66 6.60
C SER A 13 -6.41 -2.13 6.71
N LYS A 14 -5.80 -1.51 7.71
CA LYS A 14 -5.89 -0.07 7.96
C LYS A 14 -4.64 0.70 7.54
N ILE A 15 -3.66 0.03 6.95
CA ILE A 15 -2.43 0.71 6.51
C ILE A 15 -2.78 1.77 5.48
N VAL A 16 -2.30 2.99 5.73
CA VAL A 16 -2.34 4.10 4.78
C VAL A 16 -0.94 4.68 4.71
N VAL A 17 -0.42 4.87 3.52
CA VAL A 17 0.91 5.46 3.32
C VAL A 17 0.78 6.73 2.50
N GLU A 18 1.74 7.64 2.65
CA GLU A 18 1.73 8.91 1.95
C GLU A 18 2.94 9.02 1.04
N VAL A 19 2.68 9.39 -0.22
CA VAL A 19 3.72 9.65 -1.22
C VAL A 19 3.35 10.94 -1.94
N ASP A 20 4.24 11.92 -1.91
CA ASP A 20 4.07 13.21 -2.60
C ASP A 20 2.74 13.90 -2.26
N GLY A 21 2.32 13.83 -0.99
CA GLY A 21 1.08 14.44 -0.51
C GLY A 21 -0.17 13.64 -0.80
N MET A 22 -0.06 12.48 -1.43
CA MET A 22 -1.18 11.59 -1.72
C MET A 22 -1.20 10.43 -0.73
N LYS A 23 -2.36 10.08 -0.23
CA LYS A 23 -2.54 8.97 0.71
C LYS A 23 -3.05 7.74 -0.03
N PHE A 24 -2.32 6.64 0.12
CA PHE A 24 -2.63 5.37 -0.55
C PHE A 24 -3.05 4.34 0.48
N ASP A 25 -4.11 3.59 0.18
CA ASP A 25 -4.42 2.38 0.93
C ASP A 25 -3.28 1.39 0.77
N GLY A 26 -2.84 0.81 1.88
CA GLY A 26 -1.69 -0.09 1.90
C GLY A 26 -2.01 -1.50 2.42
N ASP A 27 -3.26 -1.92 2.40
CA ASP A 27 -3.66 -3.29 2.72
C ASP A 27 -3.14 -4.27 1.66
N GLU A 28 -3.25 -5.56 1.94
CA GLU A 28 -2.69 -6.58 1.04
C GLU A 28 -3.28 -6.53 -0.37
N THR A 29 -4.58 -6.31 -0.50
CA THR A 29 -5.22 -6.18 -1.81
C THR A 29 -4.67 -4.99 -2.58
N SER A 30 -4.50 -3.85 -1.90
CA SER A 30 -3.93 -2.65 -2.52
C SER A 30 -2.49 -2.86 -2.92
N GLN A 31 -1.70 -3.55 -2.09
CA GLN A 31 -0.31 -3.91 -2.42
C GLN A 31 -0.25 -4.78 -3.68
N ASP A 32 -1.13 -5.76 -3.81
CA ASP A 32 -1.19 -6.60 -5.00
C ASP A 32 -1.50 -5.77 -6.25
N ARG A 33 -2.44 -4.85 -6.16
CA ARG A 33 -2.78 -3.96 -7.26
C ARG A 33 -1.62 -3.06 -7.65
N MET A 34 -0.92 -2.51 -6.66
CA MET A 34 0.27 -1.69 -6.89
C MET A 34 1.35 -2.50 -7.61
N ALA A 35 1.63 -3.71 -7.14
CA ALA A 35 2.64 -4.58 -7.72
C ALA A 35 2.32 -4.89 -9.19
N ARG A 36 1.07 -5.24 -9.49
CA ARG A 36 0.64 -5.52 -10.86
C ARG A 36 0.78 -4.29 -11.75
N SER A 37 0.41 -3.12 -11.24
CA SER A 37 0.51 -1.87 -12.01
C SER A 37 1.96 -1.50 -12.28
N VAL A 38 2.85 -1.67 -11.30
CA VAL A 38 4.28 -1.42 -11.46
C VAL A 38 4.87 -2.31 -12.56
N VAL A 39 4.47 -3.58 -12.58
CA VAL A 39 4.94 -4.52 -13.62
C VAL A 39 4.37 -4.16 -15.00
N ALA A 40 3.12 -3.72 -15.07
CA ALA A 40 2.45 -3.41 -16.33
C ALA A 40 2.96 -2.10 -16.95
N LEU A 41 3.42 -1.16 -16.15
CA LEU A 41 3.96 0.10 -16.65
C LEU A 41 5.41 -0.09 -17.11
N ASN A 42 5.73 0.40 -18.31
CA ASN A 42 7.04 0.21 -18.92
C ASN A 42 8.05 1.29 -18.54
N ASP A 43 7.57 2.46 -18.14
CA ASP A 43 8.39 3.63 -17.89
C ASP A 43 8.02 4.23 -16.54
N ASP A 44 9.00 4.69 -15.80
CA ASP A 44 8.79 5.31 -14.48
C ASP A 44 7.91 6.56 -14.54
N ASN A 45 7.84 7.21 -15.71
CA ASN A 45 7.02 8.40 -15.90
C ASN A 45 5.61 8.11 -16.44
N GLU A 46 5.32 6.87 -16.80
CA GLU A 46 3.95 6.51 -17.18
C GLU A 46 3.03 6.69 -15.97
N THR A 47 1.80 7.12 -16.25
CA THR A 47 0.79 7.34 -15.22
C THR A 47 -0.39 6.40 -15.38
N VAL A 48 -1.07 6.16 -14.28
CA VAL A 48 -2.29 5.39 -14.23
C VAL A 48 -3.24 6.05 -13.25
N GLN A 49 -4.54 5.93 -13.50
CA GLN A 49 -5.54 6.41 -12.55
C GLN A 49 -5.54 5.52 -11.32
N TRP A 50 -5.55 6.15 -10.16
CA TRP A 50 -5.54 5.43 -8.88
C TRP A 50 -6.55 6.07 -7.92
N VAL A 51 -7.32 5.21 -7.25
CA VAL A 51 -8.23 5.66 -6.20
C VAL A 51 -7.44 5.75 -4.90
N LEU A 52 -7.32 6.95 -4.36
CA LEU A 52 -6.60 7.21 -3.11
C LEU A 52 -7.42 6.82 -1.89
N ALA A 53 -6.78 6.86 -0.73
CA ALA A 53 -7.42 6.46 0.53
C ALA A 53 -8.65 7.29 0.88
N ASP A 54 -8.71 8.53 0.42
CA ASP A 54 -9.86 9.41 0.62
C ASP A 54 -10.92 9.30 -0.49
N ASN A 55 -10.82 8.28 -1.34
CA ASN A 55 -11.70 8.01 -2.49
C ASN A 55 -11.60 9.03 -3.63
N THR A 56 -10.59 9.89 -3.63
CA THR A 56 -10.32 10.74 -4.79
C THR A 56 -9.50 9.97 -5.82
N ILE A 57 -9.61 10.37 -7.09
CA ILE A 57 -8.87 9.75 -8.19
C ILE A 57 -7.70 10.67 -8.55
N ALA A 58 -6.52 10.09 -8.66
CA ALA A 58 -5.31 10.82 -9.05
C ALA A 58 -4.58 10.08 -10.15
N GLN A 59 -3.83 10.82 -10.96
CA GLN A 59 -2.86 10.24 -11.90
C GLN A 59 -1.57 10.02 -11.13
N VAL A 60 -1.13 8.77 -11.04
CA VAL A 60 0.07 8.41 -10.30
C VAL A 60 1.11 7.77 -11.23
N THR A 61 2.37 8.01 -10.94
CA THR A 61 3.47 7.43 -11.73
C THR A 61 3.87 6.07 -11.19
N ARG A 62 4.61 5.33 -12.03
CA ARG A 62 5.18 4.05 -11.62
C ARG A 62 6.09 4.21 -10.39
N VAL A 63 6.88 5.27 -10.34
CA VAL A 63 7.76 5.56 -9.20
C VAL A 63 6.95 5.78 -7.93
N GLN A 64 5.86 6.55 -8.02
CA GLN A 64 4.99 6.81 -6.87
C GLN A 64 4.36 5.51 -6.36
N LEU A 65 3.91 4.63 -7.25
CA LEU A 65 3.35 3.34 -6.87
C LEU A 65 4.41 2.43 -6.24
N LYS A 66 5.64 2.43 -6.75
CA LYS A 66 6.74 1.70 -6.14
C LYS A 66 7.01 2.16 -4.71
N GLN A 67 7.03 3.47 -4.49
CA GLN A 67 7.23 4.03 -3.16
C GLN A 67 6.10 3.67 -2.22
N ALA A 68 4.84 3.78 -2.68
CA ALA A 68 3.68 3.40 -1.88
C ALA A 68 3.71 1.92 -1.51
N LEU A 69 4.05 1.06 -2.47
CA LEU A 69 4.16 -0.38 -2.24
C LEU A 69 5.25 -0.70 -1.21
N ARG A 70 6.40 -0.05 -1.33
CA ARG A 70 7.50 -0.25 -0.39
C ARG A 70 7.10 0.17 1.02
N LEU A 71 6.49 1.34 1.17
CA LEU A 71 6.07 1.84 2.48
C LEU A 71 4.99 0.95 3.09
N ALA A 72 4.04 0.49 2.29
CA ALA A 72 3.00 -0.42 2.75
C ALA A 72 3.58 -1.77 3.20
N GLY A 73 4.53 -2.30 2.42
CA GLY A 73 5.23 -3.54 2.78
C GLY A 73 6.03 -3.41 4.06
N GLU A 74 6.72 -2.30 4.25
CA GLU A 74 7.46 -2.02 5.48
C GLU A 74 6.51 -1.93 6.68
N ALA A 75 5.38 -1.24 6.53
CA ALA A 75 4.37 -1.13 7.59
C ALA A 75 3.79 -2.50 7.95
N GLN A 76 3.48 -3.31 6.96
CA GLN A 76 2.97 -4.67 7.18
C GLN A 76 4.00 -5.53 7.90
N THR A 77 5.25 -5.49 7.48
CA THR A 77 6.34 -6.23 8.12
C THR A 77 6.48 -5.84 9.59
N ALA A 78 6.41 -4.54 9.89
CA ALA A 78 6.48 -4.05 11.26
C ALA A 78 5.33 -4.58 12.12
N ILE A 79 4.12 -4.64 11.57
CA ILE A 79 2.95 -5.18 12.27
C ILE A 79 3.14 -6.68 12.55
N TRP A 80 3.52 -7.46 11.52
CA TRP A 80 3.69 -8.90 11.67
C TRP A 80 4.87 -9.27 12.58
N ALA A 81 5.90 -8.43 12.66
CA ALA A 81 7.06 -8.66 13.50
C ALA A 81 6.83 -8.25 14.95
N ASN A 82 5.73 -7.57 15.27
CA ASN A 82 5.47 -7.09 16.62
C ASN A 82 4.93 -8.25 17.49
N PRO A 83 5.69 -8.69 18.52
CA PRO A 83 5.26 -9.83 19.34
C PRO A 83 4.09 -9.51 20.28
N TYR A 84 3.73 -8.23 20.42
CA TYR A 84 2.70 -7.79 21.35
C TYR A 84 1.33 -7.58 20.68
N LEU A 85 1.24 -7.80 19.39
CA LEU A 85 -0.04 -7.70 18.68
C LEU A 85 -0.81 -8.99 18.66
#